data_9b390564686e956982759883b2e7d1c2
#
_entry.id   9b390564686e956982759883b2e7d1c2
#
_cell.length_a   1.000
_cell.length_b   1.000
_cell.length_c   1.000
_cell.angle_alpha   90.00
_cell.angle_beta   90.00
_cell.angle_gamma   90.00
#
_symmetry.space_group_name_H-M   'P 1'
#
loop_
_entity.id
_entity.type
_entity.pdbx_description
1 polymer ?
#
loop_
_entity_poly.entity_id
_entity_poly.type
_entity_poly.pdbx_seq_one_letter_code
_entity_poly.pdbx_strand_id
1 'polypeptide(L)'
;EVTAAATDVKAGSLRHDPFAMLPFCGYNMADYWGHWIEMQKKVGDKFPKVYQVNWFRKDEDGNFMWPGYGDNARVLDWIVRRAAGEVEAIDGVTGRYPKFEDFNLDGLDIDEAVWAKLFAIDPDAWAAEMDDTEEYFSQFGDKLPAAITEQLAKFRERIAAAKA
;
A
#
# COMPACT_ATOMS: atom_id res chain seq x y z
N GLU A 1 13.37 -1.79 -11.84
CA GLU A 1 13.91 -1.14 -10.65
C GLU A 1 15.43 -1.30 -10.60
N VAL A 2 16.13 -0.21 -10.34
CA VAL A 2 17.60 -0.25 -10.20
C VAL A 2 17.90 -0.23 -8.70
N THR A 3 18.54 -1.26 -8.20
CA THR A 3 18.87 -1.33 -6.78
C THR A 3 20.33 -1.00 -6.54
N ALA A 4 20.62 -0.20 -5.53
CA ALA A 4 21.97 0.10 -5.11
C ALA A 4 22.64 -1.07 -4.33
N ALA A 5 21.88 -2.04 -3.87
CA ALA A 5 22.39 -3.18 -3.15
C ALA A 5 22.87 -4.25 -4.13
N ALA A 6 23.95 -4.90 -3.79
CA ALA A 6 24.52 -6.05 -4.52
C ALA A 6 23.56 -7.26 -4.43
N THR A 7 22.52 -7.21 -5.20
CA THR A 7 21.60 -8.32 -5.40
C THR A 7 21.71 -8.73 -6.85
N ASP A 8 21.71 -10.01 -7.14
CA ASP A 8 21.73 -10.57 -8.50
C ASP A 8 20.41 -10.29 -9.27
N VAL A 9 19.78 -9.15 -9.00
CA VAL A 9 18.49 -8.79 -9.60
C VAL A 9 18.73 -8.11 -10.94
N LYS A 10 18.15 -8.66 -11.97
CA LYS A 10 18.19 -8.10 -13.32
C LYS A 10 17.51 -6.72 -13.33
N ALA A 11 18.17 -5.71 -13.91
CA ALA A 11 17.58 -4.40 -14.08
C ALA A 11 16.20 -4.47 -14.79
N GLY A 12 15.21 -3.78 -14.24
CA GLY A 12 13.84 -3.76 -14.76
C GLY A 12 12.93 -4.91 -14.26
N SER A 13 13.46 -5.85 -13.45
CA SER A 13 12.61 -6.88 -12.82
C SER A 13 11.88 -6.34 -11.58
N LEU A 14 10.72 -6.93 -11.29
CA LEU A 14 10.01 -6.69 -10.04
C LEU A 14 10.83 -7.27 -8.89
N ARG A 15 10.93 -6.50 -7.81
CA ARG A 15 11.60 -6.92 -6.59
C ARG A 15 10.66 -6.79 -5.38
N HIS A 16 10.47 -7.87 -4.67
CA HIS A 16 9.82 -7.86 -3.37
C HIS A 16 10.82 -7.40 -2.31
N ASP A 17 10.70 -6.15 -1.90
CA ASP A 17 11.59 -5.54 -0.92
C ASP A 17 10.79 -4.65 0.04
N PRO A 18 10.08 -5.27 1.01
CA PRO A 18 9.27 -4.55 1.96
C PRO A 18 10.07 -3.43 2.65
N PHE A 19 9.56 -2.20 2.54
CA PHE A 19 10.17 -1.00 3.10
C PHE A 19 11.62 -0.73 2.65
N ALA A 20 12.05 -1.30 1.52
CA ALA A 20 13.43 -1.23 1.01
C ALA A 20 14.49 -1.67 2.04
N MET A 21 14.18 -2.64 2.87
CA MET A 21 15.03 -3.09 3.98
C MET A 21 15.78 -4.38 3.72
N LEU A 22 15.42 -5.12 2.67
CA LEU A 22 16.01 -6.44 2.41
C LEU A 22 17.53 -6.45 2.41
N PRO A 23 18.24 -5.48 1.81
CA PRO A 23 19.71 -5.44 1.81
C PRO A 23 20.33 -5.21 3.20
N PHE A 24 19.56 -4.70 4.14
CA PHE A 24 20.02 -4.32 5.47
C PHE A 24 19.61 -5.32 6.56
N CYS A 25 18.78 -6.29 6.22
CA CYS A 25 18.29 -7.30 7.15
C CYS A 25 19.16 -8.55 7.07
N GLY A 26 20.05 -8.73 8.04
CA GLY A 26 20.97 -9.87 8.12
C GLY A 26 20.39 -11.14 8.76
N TYR A 27 19.06 -11.22 8.93
CA TYR A 27 18.34 -12.34 9.53
C TYR A 27 16.97 -12.51 8.83
N ASN A 28 16.18 -13.51 9.24
CA ASN A 28 14.88 -13.70 8.65
C ASN A 28 13.99 -12.47 8.86
N MET A 29 13.54 -11.85 7.78
CA MET A 29 12.78 -10.60 7.82
C MET A 29 11.42 -10.76 8.53
N ALA A 30 10.85 -11.95 8.54
CA ALA A 30 9.62 -12.25 9.27
C ALA A 30 9.78 -12.05 10.79
N ASP A 31 10.95 -12.30 11.35
CA ASP A 31 11.25 -12.00 12.77
C ASP A 31 11.14 -10.49 13.03
N TYR A 32 11.56 -9.67 12.08
CA TYR A 32 11.45 -8.21 12.18
C TYR A 32 10.00 -7.73 12.08
N TRP A 33 9.21 -8.32 11.19
CA TRP A 33 7.77 -8.03 11.13
C TRP A 33 7.04 -8.44 12.40
N GLY A 34 7.40 -9.59 12.97
CA GLY A 34 6.91 -10.02 14.29
C GLY A 34 7.19 -8.98 15.37
N HIS A 35 8.39 -8.42 15.38
CA HIS A 35 8.75 -7.34 16.29
C HIS A 35 7.86 -6.08 16.08
N TRP A 36 7.60 -5.66 14.86
CA TRP A 36 6.72 -4.51 14.60
C TRP A 36 5.30 -4.74 15.13
N ILE A 37 4.75 -5.94 14.90
CA ILE A 37 3.43 -6.32 15.40
C ILE A 37 3.39 -6.28 16.94
N GLU A 38 4.44 -6.76 17.60
CA GLU A 38 4.56 -6.69 19.07
C GLU A 38 4.70 -5.25 19.56
N MET A 39 5.42 -4.39 18.85
CA MET A 39 5.51 -2.97 19.19
C MET A 39 4.15 -2.28 19.10
N GLN A 40 3.32 -2.60 18.11
CA GLN A 40 1.95 -2.09 18.04
C GLN A 40 1.14 -2.44 19.29
N LYS A 41 1.23 -3.69 19.76
CA LYS A 41 0.56 -4.12 20.99
C LYS A 41 1.05 -3.37 22.22
N LYS A 42 2.37 -3.13 22.33
CA LYS A 42 2.99 -2.41 23.45
C LYS A 42 2.63 -0.94 23.51
N VAL A 43 2.58 -0.30 22.34
CA VAL A 43 2.35 1.16 22.22
C VAL A 43 0.85 1.49 22.24
N GLY A 44 0.00 0.57 21.78
CA GLY A 44 -1.45 0.76 21.74
C GLY A 44 -1.85 1.96 20.88
N ASP A 45 -2.74 2.81 21.41
CA ASP A 45 -3.29 3.96 20.67
C ASP A 45 -2.26 5.02 20.26
N LYS A 46 -1.07 4.98 20.84
CA LYS A 46 0.04 5.88 20.50
C LYS A 46 0.89 5.35 19.35
N PHE A 47 0.57 4.18 18.80
CA PHE A 47 1.29 3.65 17.66
C PHE A 47 1.09 4.56 16.44
N PRO A 48 2.16 4.88 15.69
CA PRO A 48 2.06 5.75 14.51
C PRO A 48 1.16 5.12 13.45
N LYS A 49 0.35 5.95 12.80
CA LYS A 49 -0.48 5.53 11.68
C LYS A 49 0.37 5.36 10.44
N VAL A 50 0.12 4.31 9.67
CA VAL A 50 0.86 3.98 8.46
C VAL A 50 -0.06 4.23 7.27
N TYR A 51 0.48 4.93 6.27
CA TYR A 51 -0.21 5.22 5.01
C TYR A 51 0.63 4.69 3.85
N GLN A 52 -0.03 4.08 2.89
CA GLN A 52 0.59 3.67 1.63
C GLN A 52 0.09 4.59 0.53
N VAL A 53 1.00 5.04 -0.33
CA VAL A 53 0.68 5.91 -1.47
C VAL A 53 1.22 5.30 -2.76
N ASN A 54 0.54 5.54 -3.87
CA ASN A 54 1.00 5.21 -5.21
C ASN A 54 1.06 6.50 -6.05
N TRP A 55 2.25 7.02 -6.24
CA TRP A 55 2.50 8.21 -7.06
C TRP A 55 2.49 7.93 -8.57
N PHE A 56 2.50 6.66 -9.00
CA PHE A 56 2.86 6.25 -10.34
C PHE A 56 1.73 5.55 -11.08
N ARG A 57 0.49 5.65 -10.60
CA ARG A 57 -0.64 5.08 -11.31
C ARG A 57 -0.80 5.75 -12.67
N LYS A 58 -0.98 4.93 -13.71
CA LYS A 58 -1.13 5.36 -15.08
C LYS A 58 -2.53 5.07 -15.59
N ASP A 59 -2.96 5.89 -16.56
CA ASP A 59 -4.15 5.65 -17.37
C ASP A 59 -3.87 4.62 -18.49
N GLU A 60 -4.87 4.39 -19.33
CA GLU A 60 -4.81 3.45 -20.46
C GLU A 60 -3.79 3.90 -21.53
N ASP A 61 -3.53 5.20 -21.63
CA ASP A 61 -2.56 5.79 -22.56
C ASP A 61 -1.13 5.83 -22.01
N GLY A 62 -0.96 5.40 -20.76
CA GLY A 62 0.33 5.36 -20.07
C GLY A 62 0.76 6.67 -19.40
N ASN A 63 -0.13 7.67 -19.32
CA ASN A 63 0.13 8.92 -18.63
C ASN A 63 -0.07 8.77 -17.13
N PHE A 64 0.70 9.49 -16.32
CA PHE A 64 0.49 9.52 -14.89
C PHE A 64 -0.83 10.22 -14.54
N MET A 65 -1.67 9.55 -13.76
CA MET A 65 -2.96 10.08 -13.33
C MET A 65 -2.85 11.11 -12.18
N TRP A 66 -1.75 11.08 -11.45
CA TRP A 66 -1.44 12.05 -10.41
C TRP A 66 -0.27 12.92 -10.85
N PRO A 67 -0.37 14.26 -10.76
CA PRO A 67 0.68 15.16 -11.26
C PRO A 67 2.02 15.00 -10.54
N GLY A 68 2.01 14.58 -9.28
CA GLY A 68 3.23 14.33 -8.52
C GLY A 68 3.94 15.57 -8.03
N TYR A 69 5.17 15.41 -7.57
CA TYR A 69 6.06 16.46 -7.07
C TYR A 69 5.40 17.41 -6.06
N GLY A 70 5.20 18.69 -6.41
CA GLY A 70 4.60 19.69 -5.52
C GLY A 70 3.19 19.33 -5.06
N ASP A 71 2.40 18.67 -5.91
CA ASP A 71 1.05 18.26 -5.59
C ASP A 71 0.98 17.07 -4.61
N ASN A 72 2.10 16.40 -4.37
CA ASN A 72 2.19 15.40 -3.31
C ASN A 72 1.93 16.00 -1.92
N ALA A 73 2.16 17.29 -1.74
CA ALA A 73 1.84 18.00 -0.50
C ALA A 73 0.35 17.94 -0.14
N ARG A 74 -0.54 17.85 -1.14
CA ARG A 74 -2.00 17.70 -0.96
C ARG A 74 -2.36 16.37 -0.31
N VAL A 75 -1.64 15.31 -0.65
CA VAL A 75 -1.78 13.99 -0.02
C VAL A 75 -1.31 14.05 1.43
N LEU A 76 -0.19 14.71 1.69
CA LEU A 76 0.33 14.90 3.05
C LEU A 76 -0.62 15.73 3.91
N ASP A 77 -1.23 16.78 3.35
CA ASP A 77 -2.25 17.58 4.04
C ASP A 77 -3.43 16.69 4.49
N TRP A 78 -3.97 15.88 3.57
CA TRP A 78 -5.06 14.96 3.92
C TRP A 78 -4.62 13.95 4.99
N ILE A 79 -3.41 13.38 4.88
CA ILE A 79 -2.86 12.42 5.87
C ILE A 79 -2.79 13.05 7.26
N VAL A 80 -2.30 14.30 7.36
CA VAL A 80 -2.19 15.02 8.64
C VAL A 80 -3.57 15.25 9.23
N ARG A 81 -4.52 15.78 8.45
CA ARG A 81 -5.91 15.99 8.89
C ARG A 81 -6.59 14.68 9.29
N ARG A 82 -6.35 13.60 8.55
CA ARG A 82 -6.87 12.27 8.89
C ARG A 82 -6.27 11.73 10.20
N ALA A 83 -4.98 11.93 10.40
CA ALA A 83 -4.29 11.53 11.64
C ALA A 83 -4.79 12.32 12.85
N ALA A 84 -5.14 13.60 12.66
CA ALA A 84 -5.75 14.46 13.67
C ALA A 84 -7.24 14.17 13.93
N GLY A 85 -7.89 13.36 13.08
CA GLY A 85 -9.33 13.06 13.21
C GLY A 85 -10.24 14.13 12.63
N GLU A 86 -9.72 15.01 11.78
CA GLU A 86 -10.47 16.14 11.19
C GLU A 86 -11.26 15.71 9.94
N VAL A 87 -10.86 14.64 9.28
CA VAL A 87 -11.51 14.10 8.08
C VAL A 87 -11.74 12.61 8.20
N GLU A 88 -12.81 12.14 7.56
CA GLU A 88 -13.16 10.73 7.47
C GLU A 88 -12.44 10.05 6.30
N ALA A 89 -12.57 8.72 6.21
CA ALA A 89 -12.07 7.92 5.09
C ALA A 89 -13.15 6.93 4.65
N ILE A 90 -13.12 6.56 3.38
CA ILE A 90 -13.98 5.52 2.81
C ILE A 90 -13.28 4.18 2.97
N ASP A 91 -13.99 3.18 3.47
CA ASP A 91 -13.50 1.81 3.49
C ASP A 91 -13.61 1.21 2.09
N GLY A 92 -12.48 0.83 1.51
CA GLY A 92 -12.38 0.19 0.20
C GLY A 92 -11.75 -1.19 0.29
N VAL A 93 -11.69 -1.88 -0.84
CA VAL A 93 -11.16 -3.25 -0.94
C VAL A 93 -9.70 -3.32 -0.52
N THR A 94 -8.89 -2.37 -0.99
CA THR A 94 -7.45 -2.31 -0.72
C THR A 94 -7.09 -1.57 0.57
N GLY A 95 -8.07 -0.95 1.24
CA GLY A 95 -7.86 -0.18 2.45
C GLY A 95 -8.73 1.05 2.49
N ARG A 96 -8.34 2.03 3.29
CA ARG A 96 -9.06 3.28 3.46
C ARG A 96 -8.49 4.37 2.58
N TYR A 97 -9.35 5.15 1.93
CA TYR A 97 -8.96 6.24 1.04
C TYR A 97 -9.80 7.51 1.26
N PRO A 98 -9.34 8.69 0.80
CA PRO A 98 -10.03 9.94 0.99
C PRO A 98 -11.33 10.03 0.20
N LYS A 99 -12.29 10.80 0.71
CA LYS A 99 -13.42 11.28 -0.07
C LYS A 99 -12.95 12.40 -1.01
N PHE A 100 -13.64 12.54 -2.14
CA PHE A 100 -13.33 13.59 -3.12
C PHE A 100 -13.42 14.99 -2.50
N GLU A 101 -14.50 15.26 -1.77
CA GLU A 101 -14.76 16.55 -1.13
C GLU A 101 -13.80 16.93 0.00
N ASP A 102 -13.12 15.95 0.59
CA ASP A 102 -12.15 16.17 1.67
C ASP A 102 -10.72 16.44 1.17
N PHE A 103 -10.52 16.42 -0.14
CA PHE A 103 -9.20 16.55 -0.74
C PHE A 103 -9.05 17.88 -1.48
N ASN A 104 -7.97 18.59 -1.25
CA ASN A 104 -7.71 19.85 -1.95
C ASN A 104 -7.23 19.56 -3.39
N LEU A 105 -8.09 19.78 -4.37
CA LEU A 105 -7.82 19.60 -5.80
C LEU A 105 -7.82 20.92 -6.57
N ASP A 106 -7.83 22.07 -5.90
CA ASP A 106 -7.86 23.41 -6.52
C ASP A 106 -6.69 23.56 -7.50
N GLY A 107 -7.02 23.93 -8.74
CA GLY A 107 -6.03 24.14 -9.81
C GLY A 107 -5.54 22.86 -10.50
N LEU A 108 -6.06 21.70 -10.12
CA LEU A 108 -5.81 20.43 -10.82
C LEU A 108 -6.98 20.10 -11.77
N ASP A 109 -6.67 19.45 -12.87
CA ASP A 109 -7.66 18.89 -13.79
C ASP A 109 -8.07 17.47 -13.34
N ILE A 110 -8.60 17.40 -12.12
CA ILE A 110 -9.07 16.15 -11.49
C ILE A 110 -10.51 16.38 -11.02
N ASP A 111 -11.46 15.94 -11.80
CA ASP A 111 -12.87 15.88 -11.45
C ASP A 111 -13.23 14.58 -10.72
N GLU A 112 -14.50 14.41 -10.35
CA GLU A 112 -14.98 13.19 -9.69
C GLU A 112 -14.77 11.92 -10.55
N ALA A 113 -14.81 12.03 -11.88
CA ALA A 113 -14.63 10.89 -12.76
C ALA A 113 -13.16 10.44 -12.79
N VAL A 114 -12.22 11.38 -12.85
CA VAL A 114 -10.79 11.10 -12.74
C VAL A 114 -10.45 10.58 -11.33
N TRP A 115 -11.05 11.17 -10.31
CA TRP A 115 -10.90 10.71 -8.92
C TRP A 115 -11.37 9.26 -8.74
N ALA A 116 -12.54 8.91 -9.26
CA ALA A 116 -13.04 7.54 -9.23
C ALA A 116 -12.10 6.55 -9.91
N LYS A 117 -11.48 6.93 -11.03
CA LYS A 117 -10.47 6.11 -11.72
C LYS A 117 -9.20 5.95 -10.89
N LEU A 118 -8.76 6.99 -10.15
CA LEU A 118 -7.59 6.91 -9.27
C LEU A 118 -7.74 5.82 -8.19
N PHE A 119 -8.96 5.57 -7.71
CA PHE A 119 -9.26 4.59 -6.69
C PHE A 119 -9.94 3.32 -7.20
N ALA A 120 -10.23 3.24 -8.50
CA ALA A 120 -10.78 2.03 -9.10
C ALA A 120 -9.81 0.85 -8.92
N ILE A 121 -10.36 -0.32 -8.67
CA ILE A 121 -9.60 -1.56 -8.58
C ILE A 121 -10.07 -2.54 -9.65
N ASP A 122 -9.16 -3.36 -10.11
CA ASP A 122 -9.46 -4.57 -10.87
C ASP A 122 -9.35 -5.77 -9.91
N PRO A 123 -10.47 -6.41 -9.54
CA PRO A 123 -10.45 -7.52 -8.58
C PRO A 123 -9.70 -8.75 -9.10
N ASP A 124 -9.62 -8.96 -10.42
CA ASP A 124 -8.86 -10.09 -10.99
C ASP A 124 -7.36 -9.83 -10.92
N ALA A 125 -6.93 -8.63 -11.26
CA ALA A 125 -5.52 -8.23 -11.10
C ALA A 125 -5.09 -8.31 -9.63
N TRP A 126 -5.92 -7.86 -8.69
CA TRP A 126 -5.63 -7.96 -7.26
C TRP A 126 -5.63 -9.39 -6.74
N ALA A 127 -6.42 -10.29 -7.30
CA ALA A 127 -6.36 -11.71 -6.95
C ALA A 127 -5.02 -12.33 -7.37
N ALA A 128 -4.55 -12.02 -8.58
CA ALA A 128 -3.23 -12.47 -9.05
C ALA A 128 -2.08 -11.90 -8.21
N GLU A 129 -2.19 -10.63 -7.80
CA GLU A 129 -1.22 -9.98 -6.90
C GLU A 129 -1.17 -10.66 -5.52
N MET A 130 -2.32 -11.16 -5.04
CA MET A 130 -2.37 -11.92 -3.79
C MET A 130 -1.71 -13.29 -3.92
N ASP A 131 -1.80 -13.94 -5.07
CA ASP A 131 -1.11 -15.22 -5.32
C ASP A 131 0.41 -15.00 -5.31
N ASP A 132 0.91 -13.95 -5.97
CA ASP A 132 2.33 -13.57 -5.95
C ASP A 132 2.81 -13.21 -4.53
N THR A 133 2.00 -12.48 -3.79
CA THR A 133 2.29 -12.12 -2.39
C THR A 133 2.38 -13.38 -1.50
N GLU A 134 1.49 -14.34 -1.67
CA GLU A 134 1.48 -15.59 -0.91
C GLU A 134 2.71 -16.45 -1.26
N GLU A 135 3.07 -16.53 -2.54
CA GLU A 135 4.29 -17.18 -2.97
C GLU A 135 5.52 -16.54 -2.33
N TYR A 136 5.61 -15.20 -2.37
CA TYR A 136 6.67 -14.46 -1.71
C TYR A 136 6.75 -14.77 -0.22
N PHE A 137 5.62 -14.81 0.49
CA PHE A 137 5.59 -15.10 1.92
C PHE A 137 5.98 -16.53 2.27
N SER A 138 5.80 -17.47 1.34
CA SER A 138 6.14 -18.89 1.57
C SER A 138 7.62 -19.10 1.94
N GLN A 139 8.51 -18.23 1.47
CA GLN A 139 9.95 -18.32 1.75
C GLN A 139 10.31 -18.14 3.23
N PHE A 140 9.43 -17.54 4.03
CA PHE A 140 9.70 -17.27 5.44
C PHE A 140 9.33 -18.45 6.36
N GLY A 141 8.63 -19.45 5.82
CA GLY A 141 8.24 -20.67 6.54
C GLY A 141 7.52 -20.38 7.85
N ASP A 142 7.84 -21.13 8.89
CA ASP A 142 7.22 -21.03 10.22
C ASP A 142 7.50 -19.70 10.95
N LYS A 143 8.39 -18.90 10.41
CA LYS A 143 8.71 -17.57 10.95
C LYS A 143 7.68 -16.51 10.59
N LEU A 144 6.88 -16.73 9.53
CA LEU A 144 5.87 -15.75 9.14
C LEU A 144 4.84 -15.55 10.26
N PRO A 145 4.66 -14.32 10.77
CA PRO A 145 3.68 -14.07 11.82
C PRO A 145 2.26 -14.40 11.38
N ALA A 146 1.50 -15.13 12.19
CA ALA A 146 0.10 -15.48 11.90
C ALA A 146 -0.77 -14.26 11.56
N ALA A 147 -0.51 -13.11 12.18
CA ALA A 147 -1.22 -11.88 11.88
C ALA A 147 -1.09 -11.44 10.41
N ILE A 148 0.03 -11.72 9.74
CA ILE A 148 0.22 -11.42 8.30
C ILE A 148 -0.64 -12.35 7.47
N THR A 149 -0.63 -13.65 7.76
CA THR A 149 -1.46 -14.65 7.08
C THR A 149 -2.96 -14.35 7.24
N GLU A 150 -3.38 -13.94 8.44
CA GLU A 150 -4.76 -13.52 8.69
C GLU A 150 -5.16 -12.27 7.87
N GLN A 151 -4.26 -11.30 7.74
CA GLN A 151 -4.53 -10.11 6.92
C GLN A 151 -4.62 -10.46 5.43
N LEU A 152 -3.77 -11.36 4.95
CA LEU A 152 -3.84 -11.86 3.57
C LEU A 152 -5.20 -12.54 3.30
N ALA A 153 -5.65 -13.41 4.21
CA ALA A 153 -6.95 -14.07 4.09
C ALA A 153 -8.11 -13.05 4.06
N LYS A 154 -8.14 -12.08 4.98
CA LYS A 154 -9.14 -11.01 4.98
C LYS A 154 -9.12 -10.15 3.71
N PHE A 155 -7.95 -9.95 3.12
CA PHE A 155 -7.83 -9.20 1.88
C PHE A 155 -8.41 -10.00 0.71
N ARG A 156 -8.14 -11.30 0.63
CA ARG A 156 -8.76 -12.20 -0.35
C ARG A 156 -10.28 -12.22 -0.25
N GLU A 157 -10.83 -12.24 0.97
CA GLU A 157 -12.28 -12.14 1.20
C GLU A 157 -12.86 -10.84 0.62
N ARG A 158 -12.21 -9.69 0.86
CA ARG A 158 -12.65 -8.40 0.30
C ARG A 158 -12.59 -8.36 -1.22
N ILE A 159 -11.54 -8.93 -1.82
CA ILE A 159 -11.41 -9.04 -3.28
C ILE A 159 -12.53 -9.93 -3.84
N ALA A 160 -12.80 -11.07 -3.22
CA ALA A 160 -13.87 -11.98 -3.64
C ALA A 160 -15.26 -11.30 -3.57
N ALA A 161 -15.51 -10.54 -2.50
CA ALA A 161 -16.75 -9.77 -2.36
C ALA A 161 -16.91 -8.66 -3.41
N ALA A 162 -15.81 -8.10 -3.91
CA ALA A 162 -15.82 -7.07 -4.95
C ALA A 162 -16.06 -7.64 -6.37
N LYS A 163 -15.93 -8.98 -6.54
CA LYS A 163 -16.24 -9.66 -7.80
C LYS A 163 -17.73 -10.05 -7.92
N ALA A 164 -18.46 -10.08 -6.80
CA ALA A 164 -19.86 -10.50 -6.74
C ALA A 164 -20.81 -9.35 -7.12
#